data_0bd91a8cbf5cba39c59822e2e9dfc6ed
#
_entry.id   0bd91a8cbf5cba39c59822e2e9dfc6ed
#
_cell.length_a   1.000
_cell.length_b   1.000
_cell.length_c   1.000
_cell.angle_alpha   90.00
_cell.angle_beta   90.00
_cell.angle_gamma   90.00
#
_symmetry.space_group_name_H-M   'P 1'
#
loop_
_entity.id
_entity.type
_entity.pdbx_description
1 polymer ?
#
loop_
_entity_poly.entity_id
_entity_poly.type
_entity_poly.pdbx_seq_one_letter_code
_entity_poly.pdbx_strand_id
1 'polypeptide(L)'
;VIENVINYTIDTELTKYRNISVENTGKIKAFLQVVSGLLPYQVDIAKLSKSVGIDRVTLLRYMKHLAEAKLTRNIYAKQDSITDLQKPDKLMLDNTNQIFSLCSKEPEIGTLRECFFCNQLASAGHKVEYGGIKTGDFRIDNDIVIEVGGASKGMAQISDEDKGKAALAVDDIDMAAGNKIPLWAFGFLY
;
A
#
# COMPACT_ATOMS: atom_id res chain seq x y z
N VAL A 1 6.19 8.40 19.15
CA VAL A 1 4.73 8.66 19.18
C VAL A 1 4.01 7.67 18.27
N ILE A 2 4.33 7.59 16.98
CA ILE A 2 3.62 6.73 16.01
C ILE A 2 3.70 5.25 16.41
N GLU A 3 4.86 4.75 16.79
CA GLU A 3 5.04 3.37 17.26
C GLU A 3 4.13 3.05 18.46
N ASN A 4 3.97 4.01 19.40
CA ASN A 4 3.07 3.83 20.53
C ASN A 4 1.60 3.72 20.09
N VAL A 5 1.18 4.49 19.07
CA VAL A 5 -0.16 4.40 18.50
C VAL A 5 -0.36 3.04 17.85
N ILE A 6 0.59 2.59 17.02
CA ILE A 6 0.55 1.27 16.39
C ILE A 6 0.44 0.15 17.44
N ASN A 7 1.29 0.20 18.47
CA ASN A 7 1.28 -0.78 19.56
C ASN A 7 -0.05 -0.77 20.31
N TYR A 8 -0.59 0.41 20.65
CA TYR A 8 -1.88 0.53 21.32
C TYR A 8 -3.02 -0.05 20.46
N THR A 9 -3.05 0.27 19.19
CA THR A 9 -4.06 -0.27 18.25
C THR A 9 -4.00 -1.79 18.21
N ILE A 10 -2.81 -2.39 18.13
CA ILE A 10 -2.66 -3.85 18.08
C ILE A 10 -2.99 -4.50 19.43
N ASP A 11 -2.37 -4.02 20.52
CA ASP A 11 -2.45 -4.68 21.82
C ASP A 11 -3.80 -4.45 22.52
N THR A 12 -4.51 -3.37 22.20
CA THR A 12 -5.75 -2.99 22.88
C THR A 12 -6.97 -3.07 21.96
N GLU A 13 -6.96 -2.35 20.85
CA GLU A 13 -8.15 -2.23 20.00
C GLU A 13 -8.43 -3.52 19.22
N LEU A 14 -7.42 -4.04 18.52
CA LEU A 14 -7.60 -5.25 17.71
C LEU A 14 -7.85 -6.49 18.58
N THR A 15 -7.22 -6.60 19.74
CA THR A 15 -7.50 -7.70 20.67
C THR A 15 -8.93 -7.62 21.22
N LYS A 16 -9.41 -6.42 21.58
CA LYS A 16 -10.73 -6.21 22.16
C LYS A 16 -11.87 -6.35 21.12
N TYR A 17 -11.69 -5.77 19.95
CA TYR A 17 -12.78 -5.64 18.96
C TYR A 17 -12.73 -6.65 17.81
N ARG A 18 -11.59 -7.33 17.60
CA ARG A 18 -11.42 -8.30 16.52
C ARG A 18 -11.06 -9.71 17.01
N ASN A 19 -11.12 -9.95 18.34
CA ASN A 19 -10.82 -11.24 18.96
C ASN A 19 -9.44 -11.79 18.57
N ILE A 20 -8.45 -10.91 18.41
CA ILE A 20 -7.07 -11.31 18.19
C ILE A 20 -6.51 -11.76 19.54
N SER A 21 -5.99 -12.99 19.60
CA SER A 21 -5.38 -13.46 20.85
C SER A 21 -4.12 -12.66 21.17
N VAL A 22 -3.88 -12.40 22.46
CA VAL A 22 -2.68 -11.69 22.94
C VAL A 22 -1.40 -12.35 22.44
N GLU A 23 -1.38 -13.68 22.34
CA GLU A 23 -0.24 -14.44 21.81
C GLU A 23 0.12 -14.09 20.36
N ASN A 24 -0.84 -13.62 19.58
CA ASN A 24 -0.64 -13.26 18.16
C ASN A 24 -0.25 -11.79 17.97
N THR A 25 -0.34 -10.92 18.98
CA THR A 25 0.03 -9.50 18.84
C THR A 25 1.49 -9.33 18.44
N GLY A 26 2.40 -10.11 19.04
CA GLY A 26 3.81 -10.12 18.67
C GLY A 26 4.05 -10.54 17.21
N LYS A 27 3.29 -11.53 16.71
CA LYS A 27 3.38 -11.98 15.31
C LYS A 27 2.84 -10.92 14.34
N ILE A 28 1.79 -10.18 14.74
CA ILE A 28 1.26 -9.07 13.95
C ILE A 28 2.28 -7.93 13.87
N LYS A 29 2.95 -7.59 14.98
CA LYS A 29 4.02 -6.59 14.97
C LYS A 29 5.19 -7.00 14.07
N ALA A 30 5.60 -8.27 14.16
CA ALA A 30 6.61 -8.83 13.25
C ALA A 30 6.16 -8.78 11.77
N PHE A 31 4.89 -9.07 11.50
CA PHE A 31 4.32 -8.92 10.16
C PHE A 31 4.42 -7.48 9.64
N LEU A 32 4.06 -6.47 10.45
CA LEU A 32 4.18 -5.05 10.07
C LEU A 32 5.63 -4.64 9.81
N GLN A 33 6.58 -5.14 10.60
CA GLN A 33 8.01 -4.92 10.36
C GLN A 33 8.47 -5.55 9.03
N VAL A 34 7.99 -6.76 8.72
CA VAL A 34 8.28 -7.38 7.41
C VAL A 34 7.71 -6.52 6.28
N VAL A 35 6.46 -6.08 6.40
CA VAL A 35 5.81 -5.23 5.39
C VAL A 35 6.53 -3.89 5.22
N SER A 36 7.00 -3.27 6.31
CA SER A 36 7.72 -1.98 6.24
C SER A 36 9.05 -2.06 5.48
N GLY A 37 9.69 -3.22 5.48
CA GLY A 37 10.95 -3.46 4.76
C GLY A 37 10.78 -4.03 3.35
N LEU A 38 9.55 -4.36 2.94
CA LEU A 38 9.27 -4.82 1.58
C LEU A 38 9.07 -3.63 0.66
N LEU A 39 9.64 -3.72 -0.53
CA LEU A 39 9.18 -2.92 -1.68
C LEU A 39 7.69 -3.22 -1.90
N PRO A 40 6.90 -2.29 -2.49
CA PRO A 40 5.50 -2.54 -2.84
C PRO A 40 5.42 -3.78 -3.73
N TYR A 41 5.11 -4.91 -3.12
CA TYR A 41 5.43 -6.23 -3.65
C TYR A 41 4.16 -7.01 -3.96
N GLN A 42 4.25 -7.84 -5.02
CA GLN A 42 3.28 -8.91 -5.23
C GLN A 42 3.29 -9.82 -4.00
N VAL A 43 2.15 -9.87 -3.31
CA VAL A 43 2.03 -10.54 -2.01
C VAL A 43 2.18 -12.05 -2.18
N ASP A 44 3.23 -12.63 -1.63
CA ASP A 44 3.37 -14.07 -1.45
C ASP A 44 2.90 -14.47 -0.05
N ILE A 45 1.64 -14.86 0.04
CA ILE A 45 1.01 -15.25 1.32
C ILE A 45 1.70 -16.46 1.94
N ALA A 46 2.19 -17.42 1.15
CA ALA A 46 2.86 -18.60 1.70
C ALA A 46 4.19 -18.23 2.36
N LYS A 47 4.96 -17.37 1.72
CA LYS A 47 6.21 -16.85 2.26
C LYS A 47 5.98 -16.00 3.51
N LEU A 48 5.00 -15.09 3.49
CA LEU A 48 4.64 -14.26 4.64
C LEU A 48 4.13 -15.11 5.81
N SER A 49 3.22 -16.05 5.56
CA SER A 49 2.70 -16.99 6.55
C SER A 49 3.84 -17.73 7.27
N LYS A 50 4.80 -18.26 6.50
CA LYS A 50 5.98 -18.93 7.02
C LYS A 50 6.88 -18.00 7.84
N SER A 51 7.11 -16.76 7.37
CA SER A 51 8.03 -15.81 8.04
C SER A 51 7.50 -15.33 9.40
N VAL A 52 6.18 -15.20 9.56
CA VAL A 52 5.56 -14.72 10.80
C VAL A 52 4.95 -15.84 11.66
N GLY A 53 4.95 -17.07 11.19
CA GLY A 53 4.43 -18.23 11.93
C GLY A 53 2.91 -18.18 12.17
N ILE A 54 2.16 -17.70 11.18
CA ILE A 54 0.68 -17.61 11.18
C ILE A 54 0.18 -18.40 9.97
N ASP A 55 -0.87 -19.22 10.13
CA ASP A 55 -1.48 -19.92 9.00
C ASP A 55 -2.11 -18.95 7.99
N ARG A 56 -2.25 -19.43 6.73
CA ARG A 56 -2.70 -18.60 5.61
C ARG A 56 -4.05 -17.93 5.84
N VAL A 57 -5.03 -18.63 6.37
CA VAL A 57 -6.39 -18.11 6.54
C VAL A 57 -6.41 -17.04 7.62
N THR A 58 -5.74 -17.29 8.74
CA THR A 58 -5.59 -16.34 9.84
C THR A 58 -4.81 -15.10 9.41
N LEU A 59 -3.74 -15.26 8.62
CA LEU A 59 -2.97 -14.14 8.08
C LEU A 59 -3.84 -13.23 7.19
N LEU A 60 -4.61 -13.79 6.25
CA LEU A 60 -5.52 -13.00 5.41
C LEU A 60 -6.57 -12.25 6.23
N ARG A 61 -7.09 -12.88 7.29
CA ARG A 61 -8.01 -12.22 8.22
C ARG A 61 -7.34 -11.06 8.96
N TYR A 62 -6.11 -11.24 9.43
CA TYR A 62 -5.36 -10.18 10.10
C TYR A 62 -5.01 -9.04 9.13
N MET A 63 -4.64 -9.33 7.89
CA MET A 63 -4.43 -8.31 6.85
C MET A 63 -5.69 -7.45 6.63
N LYS A 64 -6.89 -8.06 6.65
CA LYS A 64 -8.16 -7.33 6.58
C LYS A 64 -8.32 -6.40 7.80
N HIS A 65 -8.12 -6.92 9.02
CA HIS A 65 -8.27 -6.12 10.24
C HIS A 65 -7.24 -4.98 10.33
N LEU A 66 -6.01 -5.22 9.90
CA LEU A 66 -4.97 -4.20 9.85
C LEU A 66 -5.28 -3.10 8.83
N ALA A 67 -5.88 -3.46 7.69
CA ALA A 67 -6.33 -2.48 6.70
C ALA A 67 -7.50 -1.63 7.21
N GLU A 68 -8.47 -2.25 7.90
CA GLU A 68 -9.57 -1.53 8.56
C GLU A 68 -9.06 -0.57 9.64
N ALA A 69 -8.02 -0.96 10.38
CA ALA A 69 -7.35 -0.14 11.39
C ALA A 69 -6.36 0.90 10.81
N LYS A 70 -6.25 1.04 9.49
CA LYS A 70 -5.31 1.96 8.83
C LYS A 70 -3.84 1.73 9.19
N LEU A 71 -3.47 0.49 9.47
CA LEU A 71 -2.08 0.08 9.66
C LEU A 71 -1.46 -0.48 8.38
N THR A 72 -2.29 -1.06 7.51
CA THR A 72 -1.87 -1.52 6.18
C THR A 72 -2.89 -1.09 5.13
N ARG A 73 -2.48 -1.18 3.87
CA ARG A 73 -3.35 -1.00 2.71
C ARG A 73 -3.25 -2.22 1.81
N ASN A 74 -4.40 -2.88 1.64
CA ASN A 74 -4.56 -3.99 0.72
C ASN A 74 -5.06 -3.45 -0.62
N ILE A 75 -4.30 -3.63 -1.68
CA ILE A 75 -4.63 -3.15 -3.02
C ILE A 75 -4.87 -4.36 -3.92
N TYR A 76 -5.99 -4.33 -4.61
CA TYR A 76 -6.46 -5.39 -5.48
C TYR A 76 -6.48 -4.89 -6.93
N ALA A 77 -6.24 -5.80 -7.88
CA ALA A 77 -6.54 -5.52 -9.28
C ALA A 77 -8.06 -5.35 -9.47
N LYS A 78 -8.45 -4.73 -10.58
CA LYS A 78 -9.86 -4.57 -10.94
C LYS A 78 -10.57 -5.92 -10.93
N GLN A 79 -11.64 -6.02 -10.16
CA GLN A 79 -12.45 -7.23 -10.03
C GLN A 79 -13.93 -6.86 -9.86
N ASP A 80 -14.81 -7.73 -10.36
CA ASP A 80 -16.26 -7.55 -10.22
C ASP A 80 -16.74 -7.77 -8.78
N SER A 81 -16.01 -8.58 -8.00
CA SER A 81 -16.27 -8.79 -6.58
C SER A 81 -15.00 -9.16 -5.82
N ILE A 82 -14.84 -8.63 -4.61
CA ILE A 82 -13.78 -8.99 -3.68
C ILE A 82 -14.38 -9.91 -2.63
N THR A 83 -13.81 -11.10 -2.48
CA THR A 83 -14.19 -12.01 -1.40
C THR A 83 -13.52 -11.59 -0.09
N ASP A 84 -14.16 -11.88 1.03
CA ASP A 84 -13.72 -11.46 2.37
C ASP A 84 -12.28 -11.85 2.74
N LEU A 85 -11.78 -12.96 2.20
CA LEU A 85 -10.43 -13.48 2.49
C LEU A 85 -9.59 -13.60 1.22
N GLN A 86 -9.74 -12.65 0.32
CA GLN A 86 -8.94 -12.61 -0.90
C GLN A 86 -7.53 -12.10 -0.62
N LYS A 87 -6.56 -12.69 -1.32
CA LYS A 87 -5.18 -12.23 -1.33
C LYS A 87 -5.09 -10.89 -2.09
N PRO A 88 -4.54 -9.82 -1.50
CA PRO A 88 -4.28 -8.59 -2.25
C PRO A 88 -3.16 -8.77 -3.27
N ASP A 89 -3.19 -8.01 -4.34
CA ASP A 89 -2.14 -7.97 -5.35
C ASP A 89 -0.93 -7.16 -4.88
N LYS A 90 -1.17 -6.01 -4.21
CA LYS A 90 -0.14 -5.25 -3.50
C LYS A 90 -0.52 -5.09 -2.02
N LEU A 91 0.50 -5.07 -1.17
CA LEU A 91 0.39 -4.80 0.26
C LEU A 91 1.44 -3.77 0.64
N MET A 92 1.03 -2.75 1.38
CA MET A 92 1.93 -1.74 1.94
C MET A 92 1.43 -1.25 3.30
N LEU A 93 2.24 -0.51 4.04
CA LEU A 93 1.75 0.25 5.19
C LEU A 93 0.82 1.37 4.72
N ASP A 94 -0.09 1.83 5.59
CA ASP A 94 -1.12 2.79 5.19
C ASP A 94 -0.54 4.17 4.86
N ASN A 95 0.52 4.61 5.58
CA ASN A 95 1.17 5.89 5.32
C ASN A 95 2.70 5.86 5.55
N THR A 96 3.39 6.85 5.04
CA THR A 96 4.86 6.95 5.09
C THR A 96 5.42 7.10 6.50
N ASN A 97 4.70 7.74 7.42
CA ASN A 97 5.13 7.89 8.82
C ASN A 97 5.23 6.52 9.53
N GLN A 98 4.35 5.59 9.18
CA GLN A 98 4.43 4.22 9.70
C GLN A 98 5.66 3.50 9.14
N ILE A 99 6.03 3.74 7.88
CA ILE A 99 7.24 3.16 7.28
C ILE A 99 8.47 3.64 8.07
N PHE A 100 8.63 4.94 8.28
CA PHE A 100 9.74 5.50 9.06
C PHE A 100 9.76 5.03 10.51
N SER A 101 8.59 4.72 11.09
CA SER A 101 8.50 4.25 12.48
C SER A 101 8.85 2.77 12.64
N LEU A 102 8.57 1.94 11.64
CA LEU A 102 8.69 0.48 11.73
C LEU A 102 9.88 -0.10 10.98
N CYS A 103 10.38 0.60 9.94
CA CYS A 103 11.50 0.11 9.16
C CYS A 103 12.80 0.21 9.96
N SER A 104 13.54 -0.90 10.04
CA SER A 104 14.83 -0.95 10.73
C SER A 104 16.01 -0.40 9.91
N LYS A 105 15.78 -0.07 8.65
CA LYS A 105 16.73 0.47 7.69
C LYS A 105 16.15 1.73 7.06
N GLU A 106 16.98 2.46 6.31
CA GLU A 106 16.47 3.55 5.48
C GLU A 106 15.44 3.01 4.48
N PRO A 107 14.22 3.57 4.44
CA PRO A 107 13.18 3.11 3.54
C PRO A 107 13.56 3.34 2.08
N GLU A 108 13.19 2.40 1.23
CA GLU A 108 13.33 2.55 -0.22
C GLU A 108 12.45 3.69 -0.74
N ILE A 109 13.05 4.63 -1.45
CA ILE A 109 12.34 5.84 -1.94
C ILE A 109 11.14 5.50 -2.84
N GLY A 110 11.20 4.43 -3.63
CA GLY A 110 10.08 3.95 -4.43
C GLY A 110 8.88 3.57 -3.57
N THR A 111 9.13 2.87 -2.46
CA THR A 111 8.09 2.48 -1.48
C THR A 111 7.44 3.71 -0.85
N LEU A 112 8.25 4.72 -0.49
CA LEU A 112 7.72 5.97 0.09
C LEU A 112 6.83 6.71 -0.91
N ARG A 113 7.25 6.83 -2.18
CA ARG A 113 6.49 7.48 -3.24
C ARG A 113 5.14 6.81 -3.48
N GLU A 114 5.13 5.49 -3.65
CA GLU A 114 3.89 4.74 -3.86
C GLU A 114 2.97 4.78 -2.64
N CYS A 115 3.52 4.63 -1.44
CA CYS A 115 2.76 4.72 -0.19
C CYS A 115 2.13 6.11 -0.02
N PHE A 116 2.89 7.18 -0.24
CA PHE A 116 2.36 8.56 -0.20
C PHE A 116 1.22 8.72 -1.20
N PHE A 117 1.45 8.37 -2.46
CA PHE A 117 0.45 8.48 -3.52
C PHE A 117 -0.85 7.76 -3.17
N CYS A 118 -0.76 6.48 -2.78
CA CYS A 118 -1.94 5.70 -2.40
C CYS A 118 -2.68 6.27 -1.19
N ASN A 119 -1.93 6.73 -0.17
CA ASN A 119 -2.53 7.31 1.03
C ASN A 119 -3.31 8.58 0.69
N GLN A 120 -2.74 9.50 -0.09
CA GLN A 120 -3.37 10.77 -0.45
C GLN A 120 -4.65 10.54 -1.26
N LEU A 121 -4.60 9.73 -2.31
CA LEU A 121 -5.77 9.44 -3.15
C LEU A 121 -6.88 8.76 -2.36
N ALA A 122 -6.56 7.74 -1.58
CA ALA A 122 -7.57 7.05 -0.79
C ALA A 122 -8.16 7.94 0.32
N SER A 123 -7.38 8.87 0.89
CA SER A 123 -7.86 9.87 1.85
C SER A 123 -8.79 10.89 1.20
N ALA A 124 -8.56 11.23 -0.06
CA ALA A 124 -9.43 12.07 -0.87
C ALA A 124 -10.70 11.33 -1.37
N GLY A 125 -10.85 10.04 -1.07
CA GLY A 125 -12.04 9.24 -1.42
C GLY A 125 -11.96 8.52 -2.77
N HIS A 126 -10.81 8.55 -3.44
CA HIS A 126 -10.60 7.83 -4.69
C HIS A 126 -10.40 6.33 -4.48
N LYS A 127 -10.90 5.53 -5.41
CA LYS A 127 -10.64 4.09 -5.46
C LYS A 127 -9.26 3.84 -6.07
N VAL A 128 -8.35 3.28 -5.31
CA VAL A 128 -7.00 2.91 -5.77
C VAL A 128 -6.94 1.41 -5.98
N GLU A 129 -6.67 0.97 -7.21
CA GLU A 129 -6.53 -0.42 -7.61
C GLU A 129 -5.12 -0.70 -8.14
N TYR A 130 -4.72 -1.96 -8.12
CA TYR A 130 -3.46 -2.38 -8.74
C TYR A 130 -3.57 -2.29 -10.27
N GLY A 131 -2.66 -1.58 -10.90
CA GLY A 131 -2.67 -1.39 -12.34
C GLY A 131 -2.33 -2.66 -13.13
N GLY A 132 -1.44 -3.50 -12.60
CA GLY A 132 -0.95 -4.69 -13.28
C GLY A 132 0.46 -4.53 -13.87
N ILE A 133 1.07 -5.64 -14.27
CA ILE A 133 2.49 -5.70 -14.69
C ILE A 133 2.79 -4.83 -15.92
N LYS A 134 1.79 -4.58 -16.79
CA LYS A 134 1.95 -3.83 -18.05
C LYS A 134 1.01 -2.62 -18.17
N THR A 135 0.37 -2.25 -17.08
CA THR A 135 -0.66 -1.21 -17.07
C THR A 135 -0.36 -0.07 -16.08
N GLY A 136 0.87 0.01 -15.58
CA GLY A 136 1.27 1.01 -14.58
C GLY A 136 1.12 0.52 -13.13
N ASP A 137 1.54 1.35 -12.18
CA ASP A 137 1.53 0.97 -10.76
C ASP A 137 0.11 0.88 -10.20
N PHE A 138 -0.74 1.83 -10.58
CA PHE A 138 -2.10 1.98 -10.04
C PHE A 138 -3.12 2.35 -11.11
N ARG A 139 -4.36 1.93 -10.87
CA ARG A 139 -5.55 2.40 -11.60
C ARG A 139 -6.47 3.12 -10.62
N ILE A 140 -6.89 4.33 -10.97
CA ILE A 140 -7.71 5.21 -10.13
C ILE A 140 -9.11 5.29 -10.72
N ASP A 141 -10.11 5.05 -9.87
CA ASP A 141 -11.54 5.13 -10.19
C ASP A 141 -11.94 4.30 -11.43
N ASN A 142 -11.28 3.17 -11.65
CA ASN A 142 -11.42 2.24 -12.78
C ASN A 142 -11.04 2.83 -14.16
N ASP A 143 -10.48 4.04 -14.22
CA ASP A 143 -10.24 4.76 -15.48
C ASP A 143 -8.78 5.17 -15.68
N ILE A 144 -8.23 5.99 -14.79
CA ILE A 144 -6.93 6.61 -14.97
C ILE A 144 -5.80 5.68 -14.52
N VAL A 145 -4.82 5.46 -15.38
CA VAL A 145 -3.61 4.69 -15.05
C VAL A 145 -2.52 5.64 -14.59
N ILE A 146 -1.92 5.34 -13.45
CA ILE A 146 -0.84 6.14 -12.88
C ILE A 146 0.40 5.26 -12.66
N GLU A 147 1.52 5.78 -13.11
CA GLU A 147 2.85 5.26 -12.82
C GLU A 147 3.54 6.23 -11.85
N VAL A 148 4.10 5.73 -10.77
CA VAL A 148 4.72 6.53 -9.71
C VAL A 148 6.24 6.40 -9.78
N GLY A 149 6.99 7.50 -9.67
CA GLY A 149 8.44 7.39 -9.70
C GLY A 149 9.19 8.71 -9.52
N GLY A 150 10.50 8.68 -9.78
CA GLY A 150 11.36 9.88 -9.78
C GLY A 150 11.35 10.61 -11.12
N ALA A 151 12.10 11.70 -11.23
CA ALA A 151 12.13 12.61 -12.40
C ALA A 151 12.36 11.91 -13.75
N SER A 152 13.14 10.81 -13.76
CA SER A 152 13.43 10.02 -14.97
C SER A 152 12.32 9.04 -15.39
N LYS A 153 11.25 8.90 -14.58
CA LYS A 153 10.16 7.98 -14.86
C LYS A 153 9.48 8.34 -16.19
N GLY A 154 9.15 7.31 -16.98
CA GLY A 154 8.52 7.45 -18.30
C GLY A 154 7.38 6.46 -18.49
N MET A 155 6.69 6.57 -19.63
CA MET A 155 5.49 5.77 -19.98
C MET A 155 5.81 4.35 -20.51
N ALA A 156 7.05 3.90 -20.43
CA ALA A 156 7.48 2.63 -21.09
C ALA A 156 6.78 1.38 -20.53
N GLN A 157 6.30 1.43 -19.28
CA GLN A 157 5.60 0.31 -18.63
C GLN A 157 4.09 0.32 -18.88
N ILE A 158 3.55 1.38 -19.46
CA ILE A 158 2.12 1.54 -19.73
C ILE A 158 1.80 1.00 -21.13
N SER A 159 0.75 0.18 -21.22
CA SER A 159 0.28 -0.37 -22.49
C SER A 159 -0.18 0.73 -23.44
N ASP A 160 -0.10 0.48 -24.75
CA ASP A 160 -0.55 1.46 -25.75
C ASP A 160 -2.05 1.80 -25.63
N GLU A 161 -2.87 0.85 -25.19
CA GLU A 161 -4.30 1.04 -24.95
C GLU A 161 -4.59 2.02 -23.80
N ASP A 162 -3.74 2.03 -22.77
CA ASP A 162 -3.92 2.87 -21.59
C ASP A 162 -3.24 4.25 -21.71
N LYS A 163 -2.35 4.46 -22.69
CA LYS A 163 -1.56 5.71 -22.80
C LYS A 163 -2.41 6.97 -22.89
N GLY A 164 -3.59 6.90 -23.51
CA GLY A 164 -4.51 8.03 -23.62
C GLY A 164 -5.16 8.45 -22.29
N LYS A 165 -5.12 7.58 -21.28
CA LYS A 165 -5.69 7.78 -19.94
C LYS A 165 -4.65 7.64 -18.85
N ALA A 166 -3.38 7.81 -19.18
CA ALA A 166 -2.28 7.59 -18.26
C ALA A 166 -1.56 8.88 -17.91
N ALA A 167 -1.16 8.98 -16.65
CA ALA A 167 -0.29 10.03 -16.15
C ALA A 167 0.86 9.46 -15.32
N LEU A 168 1.87 10.26 -15.08
CA LEU A 168 3.03 9.94 -14.25
C LEU A 168 2.99 10.83 -13.00
N ALA A 169 2.91 10.22 -11.83
CA ALA A 169 3.12 10.91 -10.56
C ALA A 169 4.62 10.92 -10.25
N VAL A 170 5.26 12.05 -10.45
CA VAL A 170 6.71 12.16 -10.51
C VAL A 170 7.23 12.99 -9.35
N ASP A 171 8.18 12.43 -8.58
CA ASP A 171 8.93 13.14 -7.58
C ASP A 171 10.10 13.92 -8.20
N ASP A 172 10.66 14.87 -7.46
CA ASP A 172 11.78 15.73 -7.87
C ASP A 172 11.49 16.61 -9.11
N ILE A 173 10.23 17.01 -9.31
CA ILE A 173 9.82 18.05 -10.26
C ILE A 173 8.92 19.09 -9.58
N ASP A 174 9.11 20.35 -9.96
CA ASP A 174 8.36 21.47 -9.37
C ASP A 174 7.05 21.78 -10.11
N MET A 175 6.97 21.50 -11.40
CA MET A 175 5.85 21.84 -12.25
C MET A 175 5.40 20.67 -13.11
N ALA A 176 4.09 20.63 -13.37
CA ALA A 176 3.51 19.67 -14.29
C ALA A 176 3.96 19.97 -15.74
N ALA A 177 4.27 18.93 -16.51
CA ALA A 177 4.65 19.03 -17.90
C ALA A 177 4.16 17.81 -18.70
N GLY A 178 3.30 18.02 -19.69
CA GLY A 178 2.69 16.94 -20.45
C GLY A 178 1.83 16.05 -19.54
N ASN A 179 2.16 14.76 -19.47
CA ASN A 179 1.51 13.79 -18.60
C ASN A 179 2.21 13.58 -17.25
N LYS A 180 3.23 14.36 -16.93
CA LYS A 180 3.91 14.34 -15.63
C LYS A 180 3.26 15.33 -14.67
N ILE A 181 2.85 14.82 -13.52
CA ILE A 181 2.26 15.58 -12.40
C ILE A 181 3.24 15.47 -11.23
N PRO A 182 3.64 16.58 -10.59
CA PRO A 182 4.47 16.53 -9.40
C PRO A 182 3.81 15.66 -8.31
N LEU A 183 4.57 14.75 -7.74
CA LEU A 183 4.06 13.85 -6.69
C LEU A 183 3.52 14.62 -5.48
N TRP A 184 4.18 15.71 -5.08
CA TRP A 184 3.74 16.56 -3.97
C TRP A 184 2.34 17.16 -4.18
N ALA A 185 1.91 17.38 -5.43
CA ALA A 185 0.60 17.97 -5.73
C ALA A 185 -0.56 17.08 -5.25
N PHE A 186 -0.37 15.77 -5.18
CA PHE A 186 -1.35 14.84 -4.64
C PHE A 186 -1.60 15.03 -3.13
N GLY A 187 -0.72 15.72 -2.42
CA GLY A 187 -0.91 16.11 -1.02
C GLY A 187 -1.96 17.20 -0.80
N PHE A 188 -2.56 17.75 -1.85
CA PHE A 188 -3.55 18.84 -1.79
C PHE A 188 -4.91 18.46 -2.37
N LEU A 189 -5.24 17.17 -2.40
CA LEU A 189 -6.52 16.69 -2.97
C LEU A 189 -7.74 16.87 -2.06
N TYR A 190 -7.54 17.34 -0.83
CA TYR A 190 -8.62 17.54 0.19
C TYR A 190 -8.53 18.90 0.85
#